data_3a5e3c22ee67eb15c658ee7698474aa6
#
_entry.id   3a5e3c22ee67eb15c658ee7698474aa6
#
_cell.length_a   1.000
_cell.length_b   1.000
_cell.length_c   1.000
_cell.angle_alpha   90.00
_cell.angle_beta   90.00
_cell.angle_gamma   90.00
#
_symmetry.space_group_name_H-M   'P 1'
#
loop_
_entity.id
_entity.type
_entity.pdbx_description
1 polymer ?
#
loop_
_entity_poly.entity_id
_entity_poly.type
_entity_poly.pdbx_seq_one_letter_code
_entity_poly.pdbx_strand_id
1 'polypeptide(L)'
;NGSYKDVYLFRLAETYLLRAEAYVNKGDQAKAAADVNTVRSRANADPAQPAEVNIDYILDERLRELYCEELRMLTLCRMGKLADRNRRYNPRTGMSIEDYHNLWPIPYSEIERNVYATIEQNPGY
;
A
#
# COMPACT_ATOMS: atom_id res chain seq x y z
N ASN A 1 -24.53 -19.11 10.48
CA ASN A 1 -23.33 -19.95 10.38
C ASN A 1 -22.11 -19.03 10.47
N GLY A 2 -21.54 -18.89 11.68
CA GLY A 2 -20.28 -18.20 11.90
C GLY A 2 -19.12 -19.05 11.39
N SER A 3 -18.13 -18.43 10.75
CA SER A 3 -16.86 -19.08 10.46
C SER A 3 -16.05 -19.14 11.75
N TYR A 4 -15.57 -20.32 12.13
CA TYR A 4 -14.69 -20.53 13.28
C TYR A 4 -13.22 -20.57 12.87
N LYS A 5 -12.89 -20.11 11.64
CA LYS A 5 -11.50 -20.02 11.17
C LYS A 5 -10.92 -18.68 11.57
N ASP A 6 -9.71 -18.71 12.09
CA ASP A 6 -8.93 -17.52 12.35
C ASP A 6 -8.63 -16.77 11.04
N VAL A 7 -8.69 -15.44 11.11
CA VAL A 7 -8.34 -14.56 10.01
C VAL A 7 -6.98 -13.94 10.33
N TYR A 8 -6.03 -14.05 9.40
CA TYR A 8 -4.75 -13.38 9.54
C TYR A 8 -4.94 -11.87 9.51
N LEU A 9 -4.51 -11.18 10.56
CA LEU A 9 -4.40 -9.72 10.57
C LEU A 9 -3.11 -9.27 9.90
N PHE A 10 -2.02 -9.99 10.17
CA PHE A 10 -0.70 -9.78 9.58
C PHE A 10 -0.02 -11.12 9.38
N ARG A 11 0.86 -11.18 8.39
CA ARG A 11 1.80 -12.27 8.27
C ARG A 11 3.21 -11.78 7.94
N LEU A 12 4.19 -12.61 8.20
CA LEU A 12 5.61 -12.25 8.11
C LEU A 12 6.02 -11.69 6.74
N ALA A 13 5.39 -12.16 5.65
CA ALA A 13 5.64 -11.63 4.30
C ALA A 13 5.34 -10.13 4.23
N GLU A 14 4.26 -9.66 4.84
CA GLU A 14 3.96 -8.22 4.89
C GLU A 14 5.03 -7.44 5.64
N THR A 15 5.53 -7.98 6.76
CA THR A 15 6.61 -7.35 7.53
C THR A 15 7.89 -7.21 6.71
N TYR A 16 8.27 -8.24 5.93
CA TYR A 16 9.41 -8.14 5.03
C TYR A 16 9.20 -7.06 3.97
N LEU A 17 8.03 -7.00 3.35
CA LEU A 17 7.73 -6.02 2.30
C LEU A 17 7.65 -4.58 2.85
N LEU A 18 7.16 -4.38 4.07
CA LEU A 18 7.23 -3.08 4.77
C LEU A 18 8.66 -2.67 5.08
N ARG A 19 9.51 -3.61 5.49
CA ARG A 19 10.92 -3.34 5.75
C ARG A 19 11.68 -3.05 4.45
N ALA A 20 11.38 -3.76 3.38
CA ALA A 20 11.92 -3.48 2.05
C ALA A 20 11.56 -2.05 1.59
N GLU A 21 10.31 -1.60 1.80
CA GLU A 21 9.88 -0.23 1.55
C GLU A 21 10.73 0.79 2.33
N ALA A 22 10.95 0.53 3.62
CA ALA A 22 11.78 1.38 4.45
C ALA A 22 13.24 1.45 3.97
N TYR A 23 13.79 0.33 3.48
CA TYR A 23 15.13 0.29 2.91
C TYR A 23 15.22 1.07 1.59
N VAL A 24 14.23 0.94 0.70
CA VAL A 24 14.17 1.75 -0.53
C VAL A 24 14.15 3.24 -0.20
N ASN A 25 13.32 3.66 0.75
CA ASN A 25 13.24 5.06 1.18
C ASN A 25 14.54 5.59 1.82
N LYS A 26 15.38 4.69 2.34
CA LYS A 26 16.73 5.00 2.86
C LYS A 26 17.83 4.92 1.80
N GLY A 27 17.51 4.50 0.57
CA GLY A 27 18.49 4.30 -0.50
C GLY A 27 19.30 3.00 -0.37
N ASP A 28 18.85 2.03 0.44
CA ASP A 28 19.51 0.72 0.61
C ASP A 28 18.79 -0.37 -0.21
N GLN A 29 18.94 -0.32 -1.52
CA GLN A 29 18.30 -1.28 -2.43
C GLN A 29 18.80 -2.71 -2.24
N ALA A 30 20.02 -2.90 -1.74
CA ALA A 30 20.56 -4.23 -1.50
C ALA A 30 19.78 -4.96 -0.39
N LYS A 31 19.51 -4.27 0.73
CA LYS A 31 18.69 -4.83 1.82
C LYS A 31 17.22 -4.95 1.42
N ALA A 32 16.70 -3.98 0.65
CA ALA A 32 15.34 -4.08 0.12
C ALA A 32 15.17 -5.34 -0.75
N ALA A 33 16.11 -5.59 -1.65
CA ALA A 33 16.10 -6.80 -2.51
C ALA A 33 16.22 -8.07 -1.68
N ALA A 34 17.04 -8.09 -0.63
CA ALA A 34 17.16 -9.25 0.25
C ALA A 34 15.83 -9.61 0.91
N ASP A 35 15.08 -8.60 1.40
CA ASP A 35 13.76 -8.81 2.00
C ASP A 35 12.72 -9.28 0.98
N VAL A 36 12.67 -8.64 -0.18
CA VAL A 36 11.81 -9.06 -1.29
C VAL A 36 12.13 -10.51 -1.69
N ASN A 37 13.39 -10.87 -1.80
CA ASN A 37 13.82 -12.21 -2.19
C ASN A 37 13.50 -13.26 -1.13
N THR A 38 13.44 -12.88 0.15
CA THR A 38 12.94 -13.78 1.20
C THR A 38 11.49 -14.19 0.94
N VAL A 39 10.65 -13.25 0.51
CA VAL A 39 9.26 -13.52 0.14
C VAL A 39 9.18 -14.35 -1.15
N ARG A 40 9.92 -13.94 -2.18
CA ARG A 40 9.90 -14.58 -3.51
C ARG A 40 10.42 -16.03 -3.48
N SER A 41 11.45 -16.31 -2.68
CA SER A 41 12.03 -17.66 -2.56
C SER A 41 11.01 -18.69 -2.03
N ARG A 42 10.09 -18.29 -1.17
CA ARG A 42 9.01 -19.16 -0.70
C ARG A 42 8.10 -19.64 -1.84
N ALA A 43 7.89 -18.80 -2.84
CA ALA A 43 7.10 -19.12 -4.03
C ALA A 43 7.95 -19.70 -5.18
N ASN A 44 9.23 -19.97 -4.94
CA ASN A 44 10.18 -20.42 -5.96
C ASN A 44 10.23 -19.48 -7.19
N ALA A 45 10.08 -18.19 -6.96
CA ALA A 45 10.15 -17.16 -7.99
C ALA A 45 11.59 -16.65 -8.17
N ASP A 46 11.93 -16.20 -9.38
CA ASP A 46 13.24 -15.65 -9.68
C ASP A 46 13.60 -14.48 -8.75
N PRO A 47 14.84 -14.41 -8.27
CA PRO A 47 15.26 -13.34 -7.37
C PRO A 47 15.27 -11.97 -8.09
N ALA A 48 14.77 -10.94 -7.40
CA ALA A 48 14.86 -9.56 -7.83
C ALA A 48 16.30 -9.04 -7.66
N GLN A 49 16.78 -8.26 -8.64
CA GLN A 49 18.06 -7.59 -8.55
C GLN A 49 17.92 -6.28 -7.76
N PRO A 50 18.93 -5.86 -6.96
CA PRO A 50 18.85 -4.61 -6.20
C PRO A 50 18.47 -3.38 -7.04
N ALA A 51 18.99 -3.29 -8.27
CA ALA A 51 18.70 -2.16 -9.16
C ALA A 51 17.23 -2.09 -9.62
N GLU A 52 16.49 -3.18 -9.54
CA GLU A 52 15.08 -3.26 -9.94
C GLU A 52 14.14 -2.87 -8.79
N VAL A 53 14.61 -3.04 -7.54
CA VAL A 53 13.76 -2.88 -6.36
C VAL A 53 13.59 -1.39 -6.03
N ASN A 54 12.43 -0.89 -6.39
CA ASN A 54 11.94 0.44 -6.06
C ASN A 54 10.52 0.32 -5.45
N ILE A 55 9.91 1.45 -5.13
CA ILE A 55 8.56 1.48 -4.53
C ILE A 55 7.51 0.79 -5.42
N ASP A 56 7.55 1.02 -6.73
CA ASP A 56 6.59 0.39 -7.64
C ASP A 56 6.79 -1.13 -7.71
N TYR A 57 8.04 -1.60 -7.72
CA TYR A 57 8.34 -3.03 -7.62
C TYR A 57 7.78 -3.66 -6.35
N ILE A 58 7.99 -3.01 -5.19
CA ILE A 58 7.45 -3.49 -3.91
C ILE A 58 5.91 -3.50 -3.93
N LEU A 59 5.28 -2.50 -4.50
CA LEU A 59 3.82 -2.48 -4.65
C LEU A 59 3.31 -3.62 -5.52
N ASP A 60 4.04 -3.98 -6.57
CA ASP A 60 3.68 -5.12 -7.42
C ASP A 60 3.91 -6.45 -6.69
N GLU A 61 4.99 -6.58 -5.92
CA GLU A 61 5.23 -7.77 -5.10
C GLU A 61 4.20 -7.92 -3.99
N ARG A 62 3.82 -6.82 -3.32
CA ARG A 62 2.71 -6.82 -2.35
C ARG A 62 1.40 -7.30 -2.98
N LEU A 63 1.11 -6.89 -4.21
CA LEU A 63 -0.10 -7.35 -4.91
C LEU A 63 -0.06 -8.85 -5.20
N ARG A 64 1.09 -9.39 -5.60
CA ARG A 64 1.25 -10.82 -5.87
C ARG A 64 1.17 -11.66 -4.60
N GLU A 65 1.85 -11.23 -3.54
CA GLU A 65 1.99 -12.00 -2.30
C GLU A 65 0.79 -11.87 -1.35
N LEU A 66 0.18 -10.68 -1.30
CA LEU A 66 -0.86 -10.33 -0.33
C LEU A 66 -2.24 -10.15 -0.99
N TYR A 67 -2.46 -10.78 -2.15
CA TYR A 67 -3.74 -10.71 -2.85
C TYR A 67 -4.88 -11.21 -1.95
N CYS A 68 -5.95 -10.42 -1.86
CA CYS A 68 -7.09 -10.65 -0.96
C CYS A 68 -6.78 -10.63 0.55
N GLU A 69 -5.56 -10.32 0.96
CA GLU A 69 -5.16 -10.18 2.37
C GLU A 69 -4.90 -8.70 2.73
N GLU A 70 -4.24 -7.98 1.84
CA GLU A 70 -3.89 -6.59 2.04
C GLU A 70 -5.09 -5.65 1.84
N LEU A 71 -5.23 -4.64 2.70
CA LEU A 71 -6.08 -3.49 2.45
C LEU A 71 -5.40 -2.57 1.41
N ARG A 72 -5.43 -2.99 0.15
CA ARG A 72 -4.68 -2.40 -0.95
C ARG A 72 -4.88 -0.89 -1.08
N MET A 73 -6.11 -0.42 -0.96
CA MET A 73 -6.44 1.00 -1.06
C MET A 73 -5.73 1.80 0.04
N LEU A 74 -5.71 1.29 1.28
CA LEU A 74 -5.02 1.93 2.40
C LEU A 74 -3.51 2.03 2.14
N THR A 75 -2.87 0.96 1.64
CA THR A 75 -1.45 0.96 1.30
C THR A 75 -1.15 2.01 0.22
N LEU A 76 -1.95 2.07 -0.83
CA LEU A 76 -1.74 3.03 -1.93
C LEU A 76 -1.94 4.47 -1.47
N CYS A 77 -2.95 4.76 -0.63
CA CYS A 77 -3.16 6.08 -0.03
C CYS A 77 -1.98 6.48 0.86
N ARG A 78 -1.55 5.60 1.76
CA ARG A 78 -0.41 5.84 2.66
C ARG A 78 0.88 6.19 1.91
N MET A 79 1.06 5.60 0.75
CA MET A 79 2.24 5.82 -0.11
C MET A 79 2.05 6.95 -1.14
N GLY A 80 0.88 7.61 -1.17
CA GLY A 80 0.55 8.64 -2.16
C GLY A 80 0.50 8.11 -3.59
N LYS A 81 0.18 6.83 -3.77
CA LYS A 81 0.22 6.11 -5.06
C LYS A 81 -1.15 5.72 -5.60
N LEU A 82 -2.24 6.06 -4.88
CA LEU A 82 -3.58 5.61 -5.29
C LEU A 82 -3.96 6.17 -6.66
N ALA A 83 -3.87 7.48 -6.84
CA ALA A 83 -4.27 8.12 -8.09
C ALA A 83 -3.41 7.66 -9.28
N ASP A 84 -2.07 7.68 -9.13
CA ASP A 84 -1.14 7.25 -10.16
C ASP A 84 -1.36 5.79 -10.58
N ARG A 85 -1.44 4.87 -9.62
CA ARG A 85 -1.63 3.44 -9.90
C ARG A 85 -2.99 3.14 -10.52
N ASN A 86 -4.05 3.85 -10.11
CA ASN A 86 -5.37 3.69 -10.73
C ASN A 86 -5.38 4.19 -12.17
N ARG A 87 -4.82 5.36 -12.46
CA ARG A 87 -4.71 5.87 -13.85
C ARG A 87 -3.98 4.89 -14.74
N ARG A 88 -2.95 4.25 -14.22
CA ARG A 88 -2.06 3.36 -14.98
C ARG A 88 -2.65 1.97 -15.21
N TYR A 89 -3.37 1.42 -14.24
CA TYR A 89 -3.77 0.01 -14.27
C TYR A 89 -5.28 -0.25 -14.20
N ASN A 90 -6.09 0.77 -13.93
CA ASN A 90 -7.54 0.60 -13.85
C ASN A 90 -8.26 1.48 -14.89
N PRO A 91 -8.64 0.90 -16.05
CA PRO A 91 -9.29 1.67 -17.11
C PRO A 91 -10.68 2.20 -16.73
N ARG A 92 -11.32 1.67 -15.69
CA ARG A 92 -12.66 2.10 -15.28
C ARG A 92 -12.62 3.35 -14.40
N THR A 93 -11.73 3.40 -13.43
CA THR A 93 -11.63 4.51 -12.47
C THR A 93 -10.48 5.47 -12.79
N GLY A 94 -9.53 5.05 -13.63
CA GLY A 94 -8.35 5.85 -13.96
C GLY A 94 -8.66 7.17 -14.65
N MET A 95 -9.80 7.27 -15.37
CA MET A 95 -10.22 8.50 -16.04
C MET A 95 -10.86 9.52 -15.09
N SER A 96 -11.38 9.09 -13.95
CA SER A 96 -12.12 9.95 -13.00
C SER A 96 -11.35 10.19 -11.70
N ILE A 97 -10.22 9.52 -11.49
CA ILE A 97 -9.46 9.69 -10.26
C ILE A 97 -8.55 10.92 -10.32
N GLU A 98 -8.62 11.75 -9.30
CA GLU A 98 -7.82 12.96 -9.13
C GLU A 98 -6.77 12.78 -8.03
N ASP A 99 -5.76 13.64 -7.99
CA ASP A 99 -4.64 13.49 -7.05
C ASP A 99 -5.06 13.64 -5.59
N TYR A 100 -6.09 14.43 -5.32
CA TYR A 100 -6.60 14.58 -3.95
C TYR A 100 -7.18 13.29 -3.38
N HIS A 101 -7.61 12.34 -4.21
CA HIS A 101 -8.07 11.02 -3.75
C HIS A 101 -6.98 10.17 -3.06
N ASN A 102 -5.72 10.59 -3.11
CA ASN A 102 -4.67 9.99 -2.27
C ASN A 102 -4.92 10.22 -0.77
N LEU A 103 -5.70 11.24 -0.42
CA LEU A 103 -6.19 11.47 0.93
C LEU A 103 -7.68 11.07 1.00
N TRP A 104 -8.10 10.61 2.17
CA TRP A 104 -9.50 10.33 2.41
C TRP A 104 -10.21 11.56 2.97
N PRO A 105 -11.51 11.75 2.67
CA PRO A 105 -12.28 12.81 3.33
C PRO A 105 -12.36 12.54 4.83
N ILE A 106 -12.25 13.60 5.63
CA ILE A 106 -12.55 13.52 7.05
C ILE A 106 -14.07 13.39 7.17
N PRO A 107 -14.61 12.41 7.91
CA PRO A 107 -16.04 12.27 8.09
C PRO A 107 -16.65 13.58 8.63
N TYR A 108 -17.73 14.05 8.00
CA TYR A 108 -18.35 15.33 8.38
C TYR A 108 -18.77 15.35 9.85
N SER A 109 -19.20 14.21 10.38
CA SER A 109 -19.50 14.04 11.81
C SER A 109 -18.34 14.34 12.74
N GLU A 110 -17.10 14.13 12.32
CA GLU A 110 -15.92 14.44 13.12
C GLU A 110 -15.62 15.94 13.12
N ILE A 111 -15.89 16.59 11.99
CA ILE A 111 -15.76 18.04 11.84
C ILE A 111 -16.80 18.74 12.73
N GLU A 112 -18.07 18.34 12.65
CA GLU A 112 -19.16 18.97 13.40
C GLU A 112 -19.08 18.76 14.91
N ARG A 113 -18.64 17.56 15.35
CA ARG A 113 -18.58 17.23 16.78
C ARG A 113 -17.39 17.87 17.50
N ASN A 114 -16.41 18.36 16.75
CA ASN A 114 -15.25 19.00 17.35
C ASN A 114 -15.57 20.43 17.77
N VAL A 115 -15.80 20.62 19.05
CA VAL A 115 -16.13 21.94 19.63
C VAL A 115 -14.91 22.73 20.10
N TYR A 116 -13.71 22.13 20.06
CA TYR A 116 -12.49 22.75 20.62
C TYR A 116 -11.58 23.40 19.58
N ALA A 117 -11.66 22.95 18.34
CA ALA A 117 -10.87 23.50 17.24
C ALA A 117 -11.58 23.32 15.90
N THR A 118 -11.33 24.21 14.96
CA THR A 118 -11.79 24.02 13.57
C THR A 118 -10.95 22.92 12.91
N ILE A 119 -11.61 21.91 12.39
CA ILE A 119 -11.00 20.90 11.55
C ILE A 119 -11.34 21.24 10.10
N GLU A 120 -10.33 21.56 9.32
CA GLU A 120 -10.49 21.78 7.89
C GLU A 120 -10.54 20.46 7.14
N GLN A 121 -11.40 20.36 6.14
CA GLN A 121 -11.49 19.19 5.27
C GLN A 121 -10.22 19.05 4.40
N ASN A 122 -9.87 17.82 4.03
CA ASN A 122 -8.81 17.59 3.05
C ASN A 122 -9.14 18.27 1.70
N PRO A 123 -8.14 18.81 1.00
CA PRO A 123 -8.35 19.47 -0.28
C PRO A 123 -9.10 18.59 -1.28
N GLY A 124 -10.09 19.16 -1.95
CA GLY A 124 -10.88 18.47 -2.99
C GLY A 124 -12.21 17.88 -2.52
N TYR A 125 -12.49 17.92 -1.19
CA TYR A 125 -13.74 17.41 -0.61
C TYR A 125 -14.60 18.52 0.00
#